data_1e404fd83052a8f0020971e02a75676f
#
_entry.id   1e404fd83052a8f0020971e02a75676f
#
_cell.length_a   1.000
_cell.length_b   1.000
_cell.length_c   1.000
_cell.angle_alpha   90.00
_cell.angle_beta   90.00
_cell.angle_gamma   90.00
#
_symmetry.space_group_name_H-M   'P 1'
#
loop_
_entity.id
_entity.type
_entity.pdbx_description
1 polymer ?
#
loop_
_entity_poly.entity_id
_entity_poly.type
_entity_poly.pdbx_seq_one_letter_code
_entity_poly.pdbx_strand_id
1 'polypeptide(L)'
;MRFRRNIERIGEIMAVEISKHLTYATEQVQTPLATAEVQVPQDKVVLGTILRAGLPLHQGFLNMYDHAENAFVSAYRKEVEDDHGNVQLEIVSEYLAAPSLENKTLMLVDPMLATGMSMEIAYKALLSHGTPSHLHLVCAFATPQAINYLQENIPQEATLWCAVIDPELNEKKYIVPGLGDAGDLCFGEKL
;
A
#
# COMPACT_ATOMS: atom_id res chain seq x y z
N MET A 1 -17.72 7.67 -10.39
CA MET A 1 -16.71 7.69 -11.47
C MET A 1 -15.61 8.72 -11.27
N ARG A 2 -15.90 9.98 -10.96
CA ARG A 2 -14.88 11.05 -10.82
C ARG A 2 -13.91 10.81 -9.64
N PHE A 3 -14.41 10.37 -8.48
CA PHE A 3 -13.61 10.07 -7.30
C PHE A 3 -12.54 9.01 -7.59
N ARG A 4 -12.96 7.85 -8.08
CA ARG A 4 -12.06 6.73 -8.44
C ARG A 4 -10.95 7.16 -9.40
N ARG A 5 -11.28 7.97 -10.43
CA ARG A 5 -10.28 8.48 -11.38
C ARG A 5 -9.30 9.48 -10.74
N ASN A 6 -9.76 10.24 -9.73
CA ASN A 6 -8.85 11.16 -9.02
C ASN A 6 -7.88 10.39 -8.11
N ILE A 7 -8.33 9.32 -7.44
CA ILE A 7 -7.44 8.46 -6.65
C ILE A 7 -6.38 7.80 -7.55
N GLU A 8 -6.76 7.34 -8.74
CA GLU A 8 -5.83 6.80 -9.74
C GLU A 8 -4.76 7.83 -10.13
N ARG A 9 -5.16 9.09 -10.42
CA ARG A 9 -4.21 10.19 -10.74
C ARG A 9 -3.28 10.52 -9.57
N ILE A 10 -3.76 10.47 -8.35
CA ILE A 10 -2.92 10.61 -7.15
C ILE A 10 -1.88 9.50 -7.14
N GLY A 11 -2.27 8.27 -7.43
CA GLY A 11 -1.36 7.13 -7.55
C GLY A 11 -0.27 7.34 -8.60
N GLU A 12 -0.62 7.84 -9.78
CA GLU A 12 0.34 8.17 -10.84
C GLU A 12 1.39 9.21 -10.36
N ILE A 13 0.94 10.28 -9.69
CA ILE A 13 1.84 11.31 -9.16
C ILE A 13 2.74 10.73 -8.06
N MET A 14 2.17 9.98 -7.11
CA MET A 14 2.94 9.37 -6.03
C MET A 14 3.95 8.34 -6.54
N ALA A 15 3.60 7.57 -7.56
CA ALA A 15 4.50 6.62 -8.20
C ALA A 15 5.75 7.33 -8.77
N VAL A 16 5.58 8.48 -9.43
CA VAL A 16 6.68 9.31 -9.92
C VAL A 16 7.56 9.83 -8.76
N GLU A 17 6.95 10.29 -7.67
CA GLU A 17 7.72 10.76 -6.51
C GLU A 17 8.52 9.62 -5.86
N ILE A 18 7.90 8.45 -5.66
CA ILE A 18 8.57 7.28 -5.08
C ILE A 18 9.69 6.76 -5.98
N SER A 19 9.54 6.83 -7.31
CA SER A 19 10.57 6.38 -8.24
C SER A 19 11.92 7.07 -8.03
N LYS A 20 11.94 8.31 -7.54
CA LYS A 20 13.17 9.05 -7.23
C LYS A 20 13.98 8.44 -6.07
N HIS A 21 13.38 7.52 -5.32
CA HIS A 21 13.96 6.85 -4.16
C HIS A 21 14.29 5.37 -4.41
N LEU A 22 14.06 4.87 -5.63
CA LEU A 22 14.48 3.54 -6.04
C LEU A 22 15.98 3.51 -6.31
N THR A 23 16.55 2.32 -6.32
CA THR A 23 17.94 2.08 -6.70
C THR A 23 18.07 2.07 -8.22
N TYR A 24 19.05 2.77 -8.73
CA TYR A 24 19.34 2.83 -10.17
C TYR A 24 20.75 2.32 -10.47
N ALA A 25 20.90 1.66 -11.62
CA ALA A 25 22.20 1.31 -12.19
C ALA A 25 22.34 1.93 -13.58
N THR A 26 23.59 2.23 -13.95
CA THR A 26 23.91 2.71 -15.28
C THR A 26 24.02 1.52 -16.22
N GLU A 27 23.26 1.54 -17.31
CA GLU A 27 23.33 0.55 -18.37
C GLU A 27 23.70 1.19 -19.72
N GLN A 28 24.45 0.43 -20.52
CA GLN A 28 24.81 0.81 -21.90
C GLN A 28 23.74 0.28 -22.86
N VAL A 29 22.97 1.17 -23.46
CA VAL A 29 21.91 0.83 -24.40
C VAL A 29 22.31 1.22 -25.83
N GLN A 30 22.30 0.24 -26.74
CA GLN A 30 22.55 0.51 -28.16
C GLN A 30 21.27 1.08 -28.78
N THR A 31 21.35 2.35 -29.19
CA THR A 31 20.31 3.00 -30.01
C THR A 31 20.62 2.82 -31.50
N PRO A 32 19.71 3.16 -32.40
CA PRO A 32 19.99 3.14 -33.85
C PRO A 32 21.14 4.05 -34.27
N LEU A 33 21.50 5.05 -33.47
CA LEU A 33 22.51 6.06 -33.82
C LEU A 33 23.82 5.92 -33.06
N ALA A 34 23.75 5.51 -31.77
CA ALA A 34 24.93 5.43 -30.91
C ALA A 34 24.63 4.61 -29.65
N THR A 35 25.67 4.26 -28.89
CA THR A 35 25.51 3.72 -27.53
C THR A 35 25.22 4.88 -26.56
N ALA A 36 24.20 4.74 -25.73
CA ALA A 36 23.81 5.70 -24.71
C ALA A 36 23.94 5.07 -23.30
N GLU A 37 24.38 5.88 -22.34
CA GLU A 37 24.33 5.53 -20.94
C GLU A 37 22.96 5.95 -20.38
N VAL A 38 22.23 5.02 -19.78
CA VAL A 38 20.91 5.26 -19.19
C VAL A 38 20.85 4.76 -17.76
N GLN A 39 20.05 5.44 -16.91
CA GLN A 39 19.77 5.01 -15.56
C GLN A 39 18.55 4.10 -15.59
N VAL A 40 18.70 2.86 -15.14
CA VAL A 40 17.63 1.85 -15.11
C VAL A 40 17.34 1.45 -13.66
N PRO A 41 16.06 1.46 -13.22
CA PRO A 41 15.71 1.01 -11.89
C PRO A 41 16.05 -0.48 -11.72
N GLN A 42 16.67 -0.82 -10.59
CA GLN A 42 17.08 -2.19 -10.26
C GLN A 42 16.10 -2.88 -9.31
N ASP A 43 15.24 -2.10 -8.67
CA ASP A 43 14.27 -2.64 -7.71
C ASP A 43 13.23 -3.52 -8.43
N LYS A 44 13.06 -4.73 -7.92
CA LYS A 44 11.95 -5.60 -8.31
C LYS A 44 10.74 -5.20 -7.46
N VAL A 45 9.83 -4.46 -8.05
CA VAL A 45 8.66 -3.90 -7.34
C VAL A 45 7.52 -4.91 -7.30
N VAL A 46 6.94 -5.07 -6.10
CA VAL A 46 5.64 -5.71 -5.89
C VAL A 46 4.66 -4.64 -5.41
N LEU A 47 3.59 -4.45 -6.15
CA LEU A 47 2.48 -3.58 -5.77
C LEU A 47 1.45 -4.37 -5.00
N GLY A 48 1.38 -4.16 -3.68
CA GLY A 48 0.36 -4.74 -2.81
C GLY A 48 -0.83 -3.78 -2.67
N THR A 49 -2.06 -4.28 -2.69
CA THR A 49 -3.25 -3.46 -2.45
C THR A 49 -4.22 -4.08 -1.48
N ILE A 50 -4.79 -3.24 -0.61
CA ILE A 50 -5.84 -3.64 0.32
C ILE A 50 -7.19 -3.49 -0.40
N LEU A 51 -7.88 -4.63 -0.55
CA LEU A 51 -9.17 -4.69 -1.22
C LEU A 51 -10.28 -4.11 -0.31
N ARG A 52 -11.27 -3.46 -0.88
CA ARG A 52 -11.53 -3.02 -2.27
C ARG A 52 -10.98 -1.63 -2.58
N ALA A 53 -10.87 -0.77 -1.54
CA ALA A 53 -10.61 0.67 -1.67
C ALA A 53 -9.27 0.99 -2.35
N GLY A 54 -8.27 0.13 -2.19
CA GLY A 54 -6.93 0.31 -2.75
C GLY A 54 -6.83 0.22 -4.27
N LEU A 55 -7.78 -0.45 -4.93
CA LEU A 55 -7.69 -0.73 -6.37
C LEU A 55 -7.46 0.49 -7.29
N PRO A 56 -8.11 1.65 -7.10
CA PRO A 56 -7.84 2.80 -7.96
C PRO A 56 -6.46 3.41 -7.74
N LEU A 57 -5.97 3.44 -6.49
CA LEU A 57 -4.62 3.91 -6.18
C LEU A 57 -3.58 2.97 -6.80
N HIS A 58 -3.78 1.65 -6.65
CA HIS A 58 -2.99 0.60 -7.26
C HIS A 58 -2.92 0.74 -8.80
N GLN A 59 -4.06 1.01 -9.45
CA GLN A 59 -4.09 1.23 -10.90
C GLN A 59 -3.21 2.42 -11.32
N GLY A 60 -3.20 3.50 -10.54
CA GLY A 60 -2.32 4.64 -10.79
C GLY A 60 -0.83 4.26 -10.73
N PHE A 61 -0.45 3.40 -9.80
CA PHE A 61 0.90 2.86 -9.73
C PHE A 61 1.23 1.95 -10.93
N LEU A 62 0.29 1.07 -11.32
CA LEU A 62 0.47 0.21 -12.50
C LEU A 62 0.65 0.98 -13.80
N ASN A 63 0.04 2.15 -13.93
CA ASN A 63 0.22 3.01 -15.10
C ASN A 63 1.66 3.54 -15.23
N MET A 64 2.47 3.45 -14.15
CA MET A 64 3.86 3.97 -14.08
C MET A 64 4.89 2.84 -13.92
N TYR A 65 4.51 1.72 -13.32
CA TYR A 65 5.37 0.56 -13.06
C TYR A 65 4.91 -0.65 -13.87
N ASP A 66 5.12 -0.64 -15.19
CA ASP A 66 4.62 -1.63 -16.15
C ASP A 66 5.01 -3.08 -15.82
N HIS A 67 6.17 -3.27 -15.18
CA HIS A 67 6.73 -4.58 -14.89
C HIS A 67 6.52 -5.01 -13.42
N ALA A 68 5.79 -4.23 -12.62
CA ALA A 68 5.55 -4.58 -11.23
C ALA A 68 4.69 -5.85 -11.11
N GLU A 69 5.12 -6.76 -10.25
CA GLU A 69 4.28 -7.86 -9.81
C GLU A 69 3.19 -7.36 -8.87
N ASN A 70 2.10 -8.09 -8.74
CA ASN A 70 0.92 -7.61 -8.00
C ASN A 70 0.56 -8.53 -6.85
N ALA A 71 0.21 -7.94 -5.71
CA ALA A 71 -0.32 -8.61 -4.53
C ALA A 71 -1.67 -8.00 -4.13
N PHE A 72 -2.62 -8.85 -3.80
CA PHE A 72 -3.96 -8.45 -3.39
C PHE A 72 -4.27 -9.06 -2.04
N VAL A 73 -4.71 -8.24 -1.08
CA VAL A 73 -5.00 -8.70 0.27
C VAL A 73 -6.31 -8.13 0.79
N SER A 74 -7.12 -9.03 1.38
CA SER A 74 -8.26 -8.69 2.24
C SER A 74 -8.08 -9.45 3.52
N ALA A 75 -7.78 -8.75 4.61
CA ALA A 75 -7.54 -9.33 5.91
C ALA A 75 -8.13 -8.45 7.01
N TYR A 76 -8.53 -9.08 8.12
CA TYR A 76 -9.05 -8.41 9.30
C TYR A 76 -8.63 -9.14 10.57
N ARG A 77 -8.74 -8.48 11.71
CA ARG A 77 -8.54 -9.11 13.01
C ARG A 77 -9.82 -9.77 13.48
N LYS A 78 -9.70 -11.00 13.97
CA LYS A 78 -10.77 -11.75 14.62
C LYS A 78 -10.36 -12.08 16.05
N GLU A 79 -11.27 -11.92 16.98
CA GLU A 79 -11.13 -12.44 18.33
C GLU A 79 -11.39 -13.96 18.30
N VAL A 80 -10.42 -14.73 18.75
CA VAL A 80 -10.51 -16.20 18.87
C VAL A 80 -10.25 -16.56 20.34
N GLU A 81 -11.16 -17.32 20.92
CA GLU A 81 -11.03 -17.82 22.28
C GLU A 81 -10.26 -19.17 22.25
N ASP A 82 -9.18 -19.28 23.03
CA ASP A 82 -8.44 -20.53 23.17
C ASP A 82 -9.17 -21.53 24.08
N ASP A 83 -8.70 -22.79 24.13
CA ASP A 83 -9.28 -23.87 24.95
C ASP A 83 -9.26 -23.56 26.48
N HIS A 84 -8.60 -22.47 26.87
CA HIS A 84 -8.48 -22.01 28.27
C HIS A 84 -9.30 -20.75 28.55
N GLY A 85 -10.10 -20.27 27.57
CA GLY A 85 -10.93 -19.08 27.71
C GLY A 85 -10.19 -17.76 27.58
N ASN A 86 -8.93 -17.75 27.09
CA ASN A 86 -8.21 -16.51 26.81
C ASN A 86 -8.55 -16.02 25.39
N VAL A 87 -8.89 -14.74 25.27
CA VAL A 87 -9.15 -14.12 23.98
C VAL A 87 -7.83 -13.72 23.33
N GLN A 88 -7.57 -14.28 22.14
CA GLN A 88 -6.44 -13.92 21.30
C GLN A 88 -6.93 -13.24 20.02
N LEU A 89 -6.14 -12.28 19.52
CA LEU A 89 -6.41 -11.61 18.25
C LEU A 89 -5.65 -12.31 17.12
N GLU A 90 -6.37 -12.97 16.23
CA GLU A 90 -5.80 -13.58 15.03
C GLU A 90 -6.04 -12.71 13.80
N ILE A 91 -5.05 -12.71 12.90
CA ILE A 91 -5.20 -12.12 11.56
C ILE A 91 -5.87 -13.17 10.68
N VAL A 92 -7.09 -12.88 10.25
CA VAL A 92 -7.82 -13.71 9.30
C VAL A 92 -7.70 -13.06 7.93
N SER A 93 -7.10 -13.78 6.99
CA SER A 93 -7.08 -13.40 5.60
C SER A 93 -8.24 -14.06 4.87
N GLU A 94 -9.18 -13.27 4.36
CA GLU A 94 -10.25 -13.76 3.51
C GLU A 94 -9.76 -14.02 2.08
N TYR A 95 -8.80 -13.21 1.63
CA TYR A 95 -8.17 -13.34 0.33
C TYR A 95 -6.73 -12.85 0.39
N LEU A 96 -5.82 -13.66 -0.06
CA LEU A 96 -4.40 -13.33 -0.21
C LEU A 96 -3.87 -13.99 -1.47
N ALA A 97 -3.46 -13.17 -2.42
CA ALA A 97 -2.74 -13.61 -3.62
C ALA A 97 -1.53 -12.69 -3.80
N ALA A 98 -0.34 -13.26 -3.68
CA ALA A 98 0.90 -12.51 -3.77
C ALA A 98 2.02 -13.36 -4.37
N PRO A 99 2.95 -12.76 -5.13
CA PRO A 99 4.22 -13.39 -5.50
C PRO A 99 5.12 -13.50 -4.26
N SER A 100 6.30 -14.13 -4.42
CA SER A 100 7.34 -14.02 -3.39
C SER A 100 7.77 -12.57 -3.20
N LEU A 101 7.90 -12.15 -1.95
CA LEU A 101 8.39 -10.81 -1.58
C LEU A 101 9.91 -10.80 -1.34
N GLU A 102 10.55 -11.96 -1.34
CA GLU A 102 11.94 -12.10 -0.97
C GLU A 102 12.85 -11.30 -1.92
N ASN A 103 13.70 -10.42 -1.35
CA ASN A 103 14.60 -9.53 -2.07
C ASN A 103 13.89 -8.56 -3.04
N LYS A 104 12.66 -8.16 -2.74
CA LYS A 104 11.86 -7.21 -3.55
C LYS A 104 11.46 -5.98 -2.74
N THR A 105 11.13 -4.92 -3.43
CA THR A 105 10.55 -3.71 -2.86
C THR A 105 9.03 -3.83 -2.86
N LEU A 106 8.42 -3.90 -1.68
CA LEU A 106 6.96 -3.91 -1.52
C LEU A 106 6.43 -2.47 -1.42
N MET A 107 5.52 -2.09 -2.30
CA MET A 107 4.71 -0.87 -2.19
C MET A 107 3.28 -1.27 -1.84
N LEU A 108 2.89 -1.14 -0.57
CA LEU A 108 1.56 -1.49 -0.09
C LEU A 108 0.66 -0.26 -0.08
N VAL A 109 -0.42 -0.31 -0.87
CA VAL A 109 -1.29 0.84 -1.09
C VAL A 109 -2.68 0.66 -0.51
N ASP A 110 -3.17 1.71 0.17
CA ASP A 110 -4.54 1.88 0.63
C ASP A 110 -4.87 3.38 0.64
N PRO A 111 -5.95 3.88 0.02
CA PRO A 111 -6.23 5.30 -0.03
C PRO A 111 -6.47 5.95 1.33
N MET A 112 -6.87 5.19 2.35
CA MET A 112 -7.33 5.71 3.65
C MET A 112 -6.57 5.10 4.81
N LEU A 113 -5.62 5.86 5.36
CA LEU A 113 -4.88 5.47 6.55
C LEU A 113 -5.51 6.13 7.80
N ALA A 114 -6.67 5.59 8.25
CA ALA A 114 -7.44 6.13 9.36
C ALA A 114 -6.85 5.77 10.72
N THR A 115 -6.74 4.47 11.04
CA THR A 115 -6.17 3.96 12.30
C THR A 115 -4.81 3.28 12.11
N GLY A 116 -4.42 2.96 10.90
CA GLY A 116 -3.21 2.20 10.58
C GLY A 116 -3.36 0.67 10.68
N MET A 117 -4.40 0.17 11.36
CA MET A 117 -4.57 -1.25 11.64
C MET A 117 -4.70 -2.12 10.38
N SER A 118 -5.46 -1.68 9.38
CA SER A 118 -5.64 -2.44 8.13
C SER A 118 -4.31 -2.58 7.37
N MET A 119 -3.50 -1.53 7.36
CA MET A 119 -2.18 -1.52 6.72
C MET A 119 -1.22 -2.50 7.42
N GLU A 120 -1.18 -2.48 8.75
CA GLU A 120 -0.39 -3.42 9.55
C GLU A 120 -0.82 -4.87 9.32
N ILE A 121 -2.14 -5.15 9.35
CA ILE A 121 -2.69 -6.49 9.15
C ILE A 121 -2.34 -7.02 7.76
N ALA A 122 -2.53 -6.18 6.75
CA ALA A 122 -2.22 -6.54 5.36
C ALA A 122 -0.73 -6.81 5.18
N TYR A 123 0.14 -5.98 5.74
CA TYR A 123 1.59 -6.21 5.72
C TYR A 123 1.96 -7.55 6.39
N LYS A 124 1.45 -7.79 7.61
CA LYS A 124 1.72 -9.05 8.33
C LYS A 124 1.22 -10.28 7.59
N ALA A 125 0.05 -10.20 6.94
CA ALA A 125 -0.45 -11.30 6.11
C ALA A 125 0.47 -11.58 4.91
N LEU A 126 0.98 -10.52 4.26
CA LEU A 126 1.89 -10.62 3.13
C LEU A 126 3.25 -11.24 3.50
N LEU A 127 3.72 -11.12 4.73
CA LEU A 127 4.97 -11.74 5.19
C LEU A 127 4.98 -13.27 5.08
N SER A 128 3.83 -13.93 4.95
CA SER A 128 3.76 -15.36 4.61
C SER A 128 4.35 -15.70 3.23
N HIS A 129 4.53 -14.70 2.36
CA HIS A 129 5.15 -14.80 1.03
C HIS A 129 6.62 -14.35 0.99
N GLY A 130 7.26 -14.14 2.14
CA GLY A 130 8.65 -13.70 2.27
C GLY A 130 8.79 -12.30 2.85
N THR A 131 10.03 -11.90 3.14
CA THR A 131 10.33 -10.58 3.71
C THR A 131 10.85 -9.65 2.62
N PRO A 132 10.18 -8.52 2.36
CA PRO A 132 10.66 -7.56 1.38
C PRO A 132 11.95 -6.89 1.88
N SER A 133 12.85 -6.56 0.94
CA SER A 133 14.07 -5.79 1.24
C SER A 133 13.78 -4.33 1.57
N HIS A 134 12.72 -3.76 0.97
CA HIS A 134 12.24 -2.41 1.24
C HIS A 134 10.72 -2.40 1.30
N LEU A 135 10.18 -1.55 2.18
CA LEU A 135 8.75 -1.38 2.37
C LEU A 135 8.35 0.08 2.21
N HIS A 136 7.50 0.35 1.23
CA HIS A 136 6.81 1.62 1.08
C HIS A 136 5.32 1.43 1.39
N LEU A 137 4.82 2.16 2.38
CA LEU A 137 3.40 2.26 2.69
C LEU A 137 2.85 3.50 2.01
N VAL A 138 1.76 3.37 1.27
CA VAL A 138 1.25 4.45 0.43
C VAL A 138 -0.22 4.69 0.67
N CYS A 139 -0.59 5.93 0.98
CA CYS A 139 -1.99 6.31 1.14
C CYS A 139 -2.26 7.71 0.56
N ALA A 140 -3.50 7.99 0.20
CA ALA A 140 -3.91 9.31 -0.21
C ALA A 140 -4.20 10.20 1.01
N PHE A 141 -4.85 9.66 2.04
CA PHE A 141 -5.25 10.36 3.27
C PHE A 141 -4.74 9.61 4.49
N ALA A 142 -4.11 10.32 5.41
CA ALA A 142 -3.62 9.79 6.68
C ALA A 142 -4.11 10.63 7.86
N THR A 143 -4.00 10.08 9.07
CA THR A 143 -4.14 10.81 10.33
C THR A 143 -2.86 10.73 11.15
N PRO A 144 -2.58 11.71 12.03
CA PRO A 144 -1.45 11.61 12.96
C PRO A 144 -1.52 10.36 13.84
N GLN A 145 -2.71 9.95 14.24
CA GLN A 145 -2.94 8.75 15.04
C GLN A 145 -2.47 7.49 14.29
N ALA A 146 -2.82 7.36 13.00
CA ALA A 146 -2.41 6.21 12.19
C ALA A 146 -0.90 6.19 11.93
N ILE A 147 -0.30 7.36 11.71
CA ILE A 147 1.15 7.49 11.52
C ILE A 147 1.89 7.00 12.77
N ASN A 148 1.51 7.48 13.96
CA ASN A 148 2.10 7.04 15.21
C ASN A 148 1.91 5.54 15.45
N TYR A 149 0.72 5.01 15.15
CA TYR A 149 0.45 3.58 15.24
C TYR A 149 1.37 2.74 14.36
N LEU A 150 1.58 3.15 13.11
CA LEU A 150 2.46 2.43 12.20
C LEU A 150 3.93 2.51 12.62
N GLN A 151 4.39 3.63 13.16
CA GLN A 151 5.75 3.76 13.69
C GLN A 151 6.07 2.76 14.82
N GLU A 152 5.05 2.36 15.58
CA GLU A 152 5.20 1.39 16.67
C GLU A 152 5.05 -0.07 16.21
N ASN A 153 4.35 -0.33 15.11
CA ASN A 153 3.92 -1.67 14.71
C ASN A 153 4.50 -2.19 13.38
N ILE A 154 5.19 -1.33 12.63
CA ILE A 154 5.84 -1.63 11.34
C ILE A 154 7.36 -1.45 11.49
N PRO A 155 8.21 -2.16 10.72
CA PRO A 155 9.66 -1.96 10.74
C PRO A 155 10.07 -0.49 10.55
N GLN A 156 11.08 -0.03 11.30
CA GLN A 156 11.53 1.37 11.29
C GLN A 156 12.08 1.83 9.94
N GLU A 157 12.55 0.90 9.12
CA GLU A 157 13.07 1.16 7.76
C GLU A 157 11.95 1.39 6.73
N ALA A 158 10.69 1.16 7.11
CA ALA A 158 9.56 1.42 6.22
C ALA A 158 9.36 2.93 5.99
N THR A 159 9.07 3.30 4.74
CA THR A 159 8.76 4.68 4.38
C THR A 159 7.27 4.83 4.15
N LEU A 160 6.65 5.81 4.83
CA LEU A 160 5.25 6.17 4.62
C LEU A 160 5.14 7.35 3.64
N TRP A 161 4.31 7.17 2.63
CA TRP A 161 3.96 8.18 1.63
C TRP A 161 2.48 8.52 1.76
N CYS A 162 2.17 9.78 1.97
CA CYS A 162 0.78 10.25 1.99
C CYS A 162 0.63 11.58 1.24
N ALA A 163 -0.50 11.76 0.57
CA ALA A 163 -0.78 13.00 -0.15
C ALA A 163 -1.27 14.11 0.79
N VAL A 164 -2.04 13.76 1.84
CA VAL A 164 -2.53 14.72 2.83
C VAL A 164 -2.70 14.06 4.20
N ILE A 165 -2.47 14.84 5.26
CA ILE A 165 -2.72 14.45 6.65
C ILE A 165 -3.89 15.26 7.16
N ASP A 166 -4.98 14.60 7.51
CA ASP A 166 -6.15 15.19 8.15
C ASP A 166 -6.04 15.08 9.68
N PRO A 167 -6.59 16.06 10.45
CA PRO A 167 -6.24 16.23 11.85
C PRO A 167 -6.75 15.14 12.78
N GLU A 168 -7.90 14.52 12.52
CA GLU A 168 -8.58 13.69 13.51
C GLU A 168 -9.48 12.59 12.92
N LEU A 169 -9.95 11.72 13.81
CA LEU A 169 -10.98 10.71 13.54
C LEU A 169 -12.24 11.05 14.34
N ASN A 170 -13.41 10.81 13.74
CA ASN A 170 -14.68 10.84 14.48
C ASN A 170 -14.87 9.56 15.33
N GLU A 171 -15.98 9.50 16.08
CA GLU A 171 -16.33 8.35 16.93
C GLU A 171 -16.44 7.02 16.15
N LYS A 172 -16.80 7.08 14.86
CA LYS A 172 -16.90 5.93 13.96
C LYS A 172 -15.59 5.58 13.24
N LYS A 173 -14.47 6.20 13.64
CA LYS A 173 -13.14 6.02 13.05
C LYS A 173 -13.02 6.48 11.58
N TYR A 174 -13.88 7.39 11.13
CA TYR A 174 -13.69 8.08 9.84
C TYR A 174 -12.78 9.28 10.02
N ILE A 175 -11.94 9.51 9.01
CA ILE A 175 -11.07 10.69 8.91
C ILE A 175 -11.93 11.96 8.79
N VAL A 176 -11.58 13.01 9.54
CA VAL A 176 -12.25 14.31 9.53
C VAL A 176 -11.23 15.42 9.21
N PRO A 177 -11.53 16.31 8.22
CA PRO A 177 -12.72 16.37 7.38
C PRO A 177 -12.89 15.19 6.42
N GLY A 178 -11.80 14.57 5.96
CA GLY A 178 -11.78 13.35 5.16
C GLY A 178 -12.76 13.34 3.98
N LEU A 179 -13.24 12.13 3.63
CA LEU A 179 -14.14 11.92 2.50
C LEU A 179 -15.18 10.80 2.73
N GLY A 180 -15.26 10.24 3.94
CA GLY A 180 -16.11 9.09 4.24
C GLY A 180 -15.46 7.75 3.89
N ASP A 181 -16.22 6.80 3.32
CA ASP A 181 -15.74 5.49 2.91
C ASP A 181 -15.24 5.50 1.45
N ALA A 182 -13.94 5.33 1.25
CA ALA A 182 -13.34 5.34 -0.08
C ALA A 182 -13.78 4.13 -0.94
N GLY A 183 -14.02 2.98 -0.31
CA GLY A 183 -14.51 1.80 -1.01
C GLY A 183 -15.91 2.01 -1.59
N ASP A 184 -16.79 2.59 -0.80
CA ASP A 184 -18.16 2.89 -1.22
C ASP A 184 -18.20 4.00 -2.28
N LEU A 185 -17.37 5.03 -2.14
CA LEU A 185 -17.21 6.07 -3.16
C LEU A 185 -16.66 5.52 -4.49
N CYS A 186 -15.83 4.49 -4.44
CA CYS A 186 -15.26 3.86 -5.64
C CYS A 186 -16.21 2.86 -6.30
N PHE A 187 -16.90 2.03 -5.50
CA PHE A 187 -17.53 0.80 -5.97
C PHE A 187 -18.99 0.63 -5.55
N GLY A 188 -19.57 1.60 -4.83
CA GLY A 188 -20.92 1.52 -4.27
C GLY A 188 -20.93 0.90 -2.87
N GLU A 189 -22.02 1.17 -2.16
CA GLU A 189 -22.23 0.71 -0.78
C GLU A 189 -22.20 -0.82 -0.68
N LYS A 190 -21.63 -1.30 0.42
CA LYS A 190 -21.70 -2.72 0.80
C LYS A 190 -23.10 -3.00 1.36
N LEU A 191 -23.71 -4.10 0.95
CA LEU A 191 -24.97 -4.61 1.51
C LEU A 191 -24.69 -5.48 2.72
#